data_2a98c9db07dc6f7d9af057134ea8e87b
#
_entry.id   2a98c9db07dc6f7d9af057134ea8e87b
#
_cell.length_a   1.000
_cell.length_b   1.000
_cell.length_c   1.000
_cell.angle_alpha   90.00
_cell.angle_beta   90.00
_cell.angle_gamma   90.00
#
_symmetry.space_group_name_H-M   'P 1'
#
loop_
_entity.id
_entity.type
_entity.pdbx_description
1 polymer ?
#
loop_
_entity_poly.entity_id
_entity_poly.type
_entity_poly.pdbx_seq_one_letter_code
_entity_poly.pdbx_strand_id
1 'polypeptide(L)'
;MYGIPNMKLEKHIIDRRIGLMEEEGVVFKTNAGIENKKQVQQLYKEFDRVILACGSKKARDIKAPGRDAKGIYFAVDYLTGITKSLLNSQLEDQTFVETKGKNVLVIGGGDTGNDCVGSAFV
;
A
#
# COMPACT_ATOMS: atom_id res chain seq x y z
N MET A 1 0.14 -1.85 -3.49
CA MET A 1 0.68 -3.21 -3.42
C MET A 1 1.30 -3.52 -2.06
N TYR A 2 2.29 -2.76 -1.57
CA TYR A 2 2.94 -3.00 -0.28
C TYR A 2 2.07 -2.77 0.96
N GLY A 3 0.97 -2.05 0.86
CA GLY A 3 0.03 -1.86 1.97
C GLY A 3 -0.85 -3.07 2.29
N ILE A 4 -0.79 -4.14 1.48
CA ILE A 4 -1.44 -5.42 1.75
C ILE A 4 -0.36 -6.40 2.19
N PRO A 5 -0.43 -6.98 3.41
CA PRO A 5 0.60 -7.88 3.90
C PRO A 5 0.69 -9.16 3.08
N ASN A 6 1.90 -9.75 3.05
CA ASN A 6 2.18 -10.92 2.23
C ASN A 6 1.37 -12.15 2.67
N MET A 7 1.06 -12.27 3.97
CA MET A 7 0.21 -13.33 4.50
C MET A 7 -1.23 -13.31 3.93
N LYS A 8 -1.71 -12.15 3.48
CA LYS A 8 -3.03 -12.00 2.85
C LYS A 8 -2.98 -12.15 1.34
N LEU A 9 -1.93 -11.63 0.71
CA LEU A 9 -1.74 -11.69 -0.74
C LEU A 9 -0.25 -11.73 -1.07
N GLU A 10 0.25 -12.89 -1.41
CA GLU A 10 1.62 -13.10 -1.84
C GLU A 10 1.89 -12.38 -3.17
N LYS A 11 3.04 -11.72 -3.25
CA LYS A 11 3.33 -10.82 -4.38
C LYS A 11 3.57 -11.55 -5.70
N HIS A 12 4.06 -12.78 -5.66
CA HIS A 12 4.21 -13.61 -6.87
C HIS A 12 2.89 -13.86 -7.61
N ILE A 13 1.75 -13.89 -6.88
CA ILE A 13 0.42 -14.00 -7.49
C ILE A 13 0.09 -12.75 -8.32
N ILE A 14 0.48 -11.57 -7.80
CA ILE A 14 0.32 -10.30 -8.51
C ILE A 14 1.20 -10.27 -9.75
N ASP A 15 2.46 -10.67 -9.62
CA ASP A 15 3.43 -10.68 -10.73
C ASP A 15 2.95 -11.62 -11.85
N ARG A 16 2.47 -12.81 -11.50
CA ARG A 16 1.84 -13.73 -12.46
C ARG A 16 0.64 -13.09 -13.16
N ARG A 17 -0.23 -12.39 -12.43
CA ARG A 17 -1.40 -11.72 -13.04
C ARG A 17 -0.99 -10.59 -13.97
N ILE A 18 0.02 -9.82 -13.63
CA ILE A 18 0.58 -8.79 -14.50
C ILE A 18 1.11 -9.41 -15.79
N GLY A 19 1.89 -10.47 -15.70
CA GLY A 19 2.41 -11.17 -16.88
C GLY A 19 1.30 -11.67 -17.83
N LEU A 20 0.23 -12.27 -17.28
CA LEU A 20 -0.92 -12.69 -18.09
C LEU A 20 -1.61 -11.50 -18.77
N MET A 21 -1.77 -10.38 -18.10
CA MET A 21 -2.36 -9.18 -18.68
C MET A 21 -1.48 -8.61 -19.81
N GLU A 22 -0.15 -8.64 -19.65
CA GLU A 22 0.78 -8.24 -20.71
C GLU A 22 0.69 -9.15 -21.94
N GLU A 23 0.58 -10.45 -21.74
CA GLU A 23 0.35 -11.41 -22.82
C GLU A 23 -0.99 -11.17 -23.55
N GLU A 24 -2.02 -10.69 -22.85
CA GLU A 24 -3.31 -10.28 -23.41
C GLU A 24 -3.27 -8.90 -24.10
N GLY A 25 -2.13 -8.21 -24.07
CA GLY A 25 -1.93 -6.92 -24.73
C GLY A 25 -2.14 -5.69 -23.86
N VAL A 26 -2.30 -5.85 -22.55
CA VAL A 26 -2.34 -4.72 -21.62
C VAL A 26 -0.97 -4.07 -21.50
N VAL A 27 -0.89 -2.76 -21.67
CA VAL A 27 0.35 -1.99 -21.55
C VAL A 27 0.39 -1.27 -20.22
N PHE A 28 1.33 -1.64 -19.36
CA PHE A 28 1.59 -0.95 -18.09
C PHE A 28 2.59 0.19 -18.28
N LYS A 29 2.20 1.42 -17.95
CA LYS A 29 3.09 2.60 -17.96
C LYS A 29 3.32 3.06 -16.53
N THR A 30 4.46 2.74 -15.97
CA THR A 30 4.90 3.24 -14.65
C THR A 30 5.50 4.63 -14.77
N ASN A 31 5.61 5.35 -13.65
CA ASN A 31 6.12 6.74 -13.60
C ASN A 31 5.37 7.71 -14.55
N ALA A 32 4.12 7.42 -14.86
CA ALA A 32 3.26 8.18 -15.76
C ALA A 32 2.16 8.93 -14.98
N GLY A 33 2.57 9.69 -13.97
CA GLY A 33 1.66 10.52 -13.18
C GLY A 33 1.00 11.60 -14.04
N ILE A 34 -0.31 11.84 -13.80
CA ILE A 34 -1.07 12.90 -14.45
C ILE A 34 -1.13 14.10 -13.51
N GLU A 35 -0.34 15.13 -13.80
CA GLU A 35 -0.12 16.26 -12.89
C GLU A 35 -0.73 17.58 -13.40
N ASN A 36 -1.11 17.65 -14.68
CA ASN A 36 -1.58 18.87 -15.28
C ASN A 36 -2.66 18.66 -16.36
N LYS A 37 -3.34 19.76 -16.72
CA LYS A 37 -4.43 19.76 -17.70
C LYS A 37 -4.02 19.28 -19.10
N LYS A 38 -2.77 19.54 -19.52
CA LYS A 38 -2.30 19.11 -20.85
C LYS A 38 -2.23 17.58 -20.93
N GLN A 39 -1.74 16.93 -19.88
CA GLN A 39 -1.71 15.46 -19.78
C GLN A 39 -3.11 14.86 -19.77
N VAL A 40 -4.06 15.49 -19.07
CA VAL A 40 -5.48 15.08 -19.11
C VAL A 40 -6.04 15.20 -20.53
N GLN A 41 -5.80 16.32 -21.22
CA GLN A 41 -6.25 16.50 -22.60
C GLN A 41 -5.62 15.49 -23.56
N GLN A 42 -4.39 15.09 -23.32
CA GLN A 42 -3.71 14.07 -24.12
C GLN A 42 -4.40 12.71 -23.97
N LEU A 43 -4.77 12.30 -22.74
CA LEU A 43 -5.52 11.07 -22.52
C LEU A 43 -6.83 11.02 -23.31
N TYR A 44 -7.58 12.12 -23.34
CA TYR A 44 -8.83 12.19 -24.10
C TYR A 44 -8.64 12.16 -25.63
N LYS A 45 -7.43 12.45 -26.12
CA LYS A 45 -7.11 12.35 -27.55
C LYS A 45 -6.64 10.93 -27.93
N GLU A 46 -5.97 10.26 -27.00
CA GLU A 46 -5.34 8.96 -27.23
C GLU A 46 -6.28 7.79 -26.96
N PHE A 47 -7.27 7.97 -26.07
CA PHE A 47 -8.12 6.88 -25.60
C PHE A 47 -9.60 7.18 -25.75
N ASP A 48 -10.36 6.20 -26.20
CA ASP A 48 -11.82 6.28 -26.34
C ASP A 48 -12.52 6.38 -24.98
N ARG A 49 -11.96 5.79 -23.96
CA ARG A 49 -12.48 5.80 -22.57
C ARG A 49 -11.34 5.87 -21.56
N VAL A 50 -11.59 6.57 -20.48
CA VAL A 50 -10.65 6.71 -19.35
C VAL A 50 -11.36 6.27 -18.07
N ILE A 51 -10.78 5.34 -17.34
CA ILE A 51 -11.28 4.86 -16.05
C ILE A 51 -10.34 5.36 -14.95
N LEU A 52 -10.87 6.11 -13.98
CA LEU A 52 -10.11 6.56 -12.82
C LEU A 52 -10.20 5.51 -11.72
N ALA A 53 -9.10 4.81 -11.47
CA ALA A 53 -8.97 3.76 -10.45
C ALA A 53 -7.77 4.02 -9.51
N CYS A 54 -7.53 5.28 -9.16
CA CYS A 54 -6.34 5.73 -8.42
C CYS A 54 -6.38 5.51 -6.91
N GLY A 55 -7.48 5.00 -6.37
CA GLY A 55 -7.65 4.75 -4.93
C GLY A 55 -7.59 6.03 -4.08
N SER A 56 -7.34 5.86 -2.78
CA SER A 56 -7.18 6.96 -1.83
C SER A 56 -5.88 6.79 -1.05
N LYS A 57 -4.95 7.74 -1.21
CA LYS A 57 -3.66 7.75 -0.48
C LYS A 57 -3.71 8.59 0.80
N LYS A 58 -4.71 9.47 0.94
CA LYS A 58 -4.83 10.32 2.13
C LYS A 58 -5.48 9.52 3.25
N ALA A 59 -4.72 9.24 4.30
CA ALA A 59 -5.23 8.58 5.49
C ALA A 59 -6.28 9.45 6.19
N ARG A 60 -7.31 8.81 6.75
CA ARG A 60 -8.19 9.46 7.73
C ARG A 60 -7.47 9.51 9.05
N ASP A 61 -7.49 10.67 9.69
CA ASP A 61 -6.86 10.86 10.99
C ASP A 61 -7.88 11.21 12.07
N ILE A 62 -7.57 10.88 13.32
CA ILE A 62 -8.39 11.22 14.48
C ILE A 62 -7.87 12.51 15.12
N LYS A 63 -8.80 13.38 15.50
CA LYS A 63 -8.49 14.59 16.27
C LYS A 63 -8.65 14.27 17.75
N ALA A 64 -7.57 13.79 18.37
CA ALA A 64 -7.53 13.46 19.79
C ALA A 64 -6.29 14.07 20.47
N PRO A 65 -6.35 14.42 21.75
CA PRO A 65 -5.18 14.81 22.51
C PRO A 65 -4.10 13.73 22.45
N GLY A 66 -2.84 14.12 22.23
CA GLY A 66 -1.72 13.20 22.15
C GLY A 66 -1.56 12.48 20.81
N ARG A 67 -2.29 12.86 19.74
CA ARG A 67 -2.16 12.25 18.40
C ARG A 67 -0.74 12.35 17.83
N ASP A 68 0.01 13.35 18.22
CA ASP A 68 1.40 13.62 17.82
C ASP A 68 2.45 12.90 18.67
N ALA A 69 2.03 12.06 19.63
CA ALA A 69 2.94 11.26 20.43
C ALA A 69 3.72 10.25 19.58
N LYS A 70 4.95 9.94 20.01
CA LYS A 70 5.78 8.91 19.35
C LYS A 70 5.14 7.53 19.46
N GLY A 71 5.28 6.72 18.42
CA GLY A 71 4.75 5.36 18.38
C GLY A 71 3.32 5.25 17.83
N ILE A 72 2.77 6.35 17.30
CA ILE A 72 1.46 6.37 16.64
C ILE A 72 1.69 6.46 15.14
N TYR A 73 1.26 5.43 14.42
CA TYR A 73 1.47 5.28 12.99
C TYR A 73 0.14 5.16 12.24
N PHE A 74 0.11 5.60 10.99
CA PHE A 74 -0.95 5.22 10.09
C PHE A 74 -0.81 3.76 9.68
N ALA A 75 -1.92 3.04 9.61
CA ALA A 75 -1.94 1.62 9.28
C ALA A 75 -1.22 1.30 7.97
N VAL A 76 -1.44 2.08 6.90
CA VAL A 76 -0.81 1.84 5.60
C VAL A 76 0.71 2.06 5.65
N ASP A 77 1.19 3.03 6.44
CA ASP A 77 2.62 3.28 6.60
C ASP A 77 3.29 2.11 7.35
N TYR A 78 2.66 1.65 8.43
CA TYR A 78 3.09 0.47 9.18
C TYR A 78 3.16 -0.78 8.28
N LEU A 79 2.07 -1.11 7.60
CA LEU A 79 1.99 -2.28 6.72
C LEU A 79 2.96 -2.20 5.53
N THR A 80 3.14 -1.00 4.97
CA THR A 80 4.08 -0.79 3.87
C THR A 80 5.53 -0.99 4.32
N GLY A 81 5.89 -0.49 5.49
CA GLY A 81 7.22 -0.67 6.06
C GLY A 81 7.56 -2.13 6.26
N ILE A 82 6.71 -2.87 6.96
CA ILE A 82 6.95 -4.29 7.25
C ILE A 82 6.95 -5.15 5.98
N THR A 83 6.04 -4.89 5.04
CA THR A 83 6.00 -5.64 3.77
C THR A 83 7.23 -5.39 2.92
N LYS A 84 7.72 -4.14 2.85
CA LYS A 84 8.96 -3.82 2.12
C LYS A 84 10.18 -4.49 2.74
N SER A 85 10.33 -4.40 4.05
CA SER A 85 11.44 -5.04 4.77
C SER A 85 11.42 -6.55 4.57
N LEU A 86 10.24 -7.19 4.67
CA LEU A 86 10.10 -8.62 4.43
C LEU A 86 10.53 -9.03 3.02
N LEU A 87 10.08 -8.30 1.99
CA LEU A 87 10.35 -8.66 0.60
C LEU A 87 11.78 -8.34 0.15
N ASN A 88 12.39 -7.29 0.70
CA ASN A 88 13.69 -6.83 0.28
C ASN A 88 14.85 -7.49 1.06
N SER A 89 14.63 -7.84 2.33
CA SER A 89 15.69 -8.27 3.23
C SER A 89 15.30 -9.40 4.18
N GLN A 90 14.08 -9.96 4.05
CA GLN A 90 13.53 -10.92 5.02
C GLN A 90 13.52 -10.37 6.46
N LEU A 91 13.28 -9.08 6.60
CA LEU A 91 13.28 -8.30 7.84
C LEU A 91 14.67 -8.02 8.44
N GLU A 92 15.74 -8.39 7.79
CA GLU A 92 17.12 -8.19 8.29
C GLU A 92 17.53 -6.72 8.32
N ASP A 93 16.94 -5.86 7.46
CA ASP A 93 17.26 -4.44 7.39
C ASP A 93 16.74 -3.61 8.56
N GLN A 94 15.84 -4.17 9.38
CA GLN A 94 15.22 -3.54 10.55
C GLN A 94 14.62 -2.14 10.26
N THR A 95 14.20 -1.88 9.02
CA THR A 95 13.62 -0.58 8.62
C THR A 95 12.12 -0.48 8.89
N PHE A 96 11.54 -1.45 9.54
CA PHE A 96 10.12 -1.51 9.90
C PHE A 96 9.88 -1.19 11.39
N VAL A 97 8.62 -0.98 11.76
CA VAL A 97 8.22 -0.76 13.14
C VAL A 97 8.18 -2.10 13.88
N GLU A 98 9.17 -2.33 14.75
CA GLU A 98 9.27 -3.53 15.57
C GLU A 98 8.18 -3.57 16.65
N THR A 99 7.39 -4.64 16.67
CA THR A 99 6.27 -4.85 17.62
C THR A 99 6.53 -5.97 18.62
N LYS A 100 7.60 -6.74 18.45
CA LYS A 100 7.96 -7.86 19.33
C LYS A 100 8.10 -7.42 20.79
N GLY A 101 7.37 -8.07 21.68
CA GLY A 101 7.39 -7.76 23.11
C GLY A 101 6.70 -6.45 23.50
N LYS A 102 5.94 -5.83 22.57
CA LYS A 102 5.23 -4.57 22.84
C LYS A 102 3.72 -4.79 22.92
N ASN A 103 3.05 -3.92 23.67
CA ASN A 103 1.60 -3.81 23.65
C ASN A 103 1.19 -2.94 22.46
N VAL A 104 0.47 -3.50 21.52
CA VAL A 104 0.02 -2.83 20.30
C VAL A 104 -1.49 -2.58 20.39
N LEU A 105 -1.90 -1.33 20.19
CA LEU A 105 -3.29 -0.93 20.07
C LEU A 105 -3.61 -0.60 18.61
N VAL A 106 -4.57 -1.29 18.02
CA VAL A 106 -5.08 -0.99 16.68
C VAL A 106 -6.43 -0.29 16.80
N ILE A 107 -6.53 0.92 16.23
CA ILE A 107 -7.75 1.71 16.21
C ILE A 107 -8.41 1.57 14.85
N GLY A 108 -9.50 0.82 14.81
CA GLY A 108 -10.27 0.50 13.60
C GLY A 108 -10.46 -1.00 13.43
N GLY A 109 -11.66 -1.41 12.96
CA GLY A 109 -12.08 -2.81 12.87
C GLY A 109 -12.31 -3.31 11.43
N GLY A 110 -11.86 -2.59 10.41
CA GLY A 110 -11.94 -3.02 9.00
C GLY A 110 -10.79 -3.92 8.59
N ASP A 111 -10.75 -4.32 7.33
CA ASP A 111 -9.71 -5.18 6.75
C ASP A 111 -8.29 -4.70 7.03
N THR A 112 -8.05 -3.40 6.91
CA THR A 112 -6.73 -2.80 7.20
C THR A 112 -6.35 -2.96 8.68
N GLY A 113 -7.31 -2.84 9.59
CA GLY A 113 -7.08 -3.09 11.02
C GLY A 113 -6.71 -4.55 11.30
N ASN A 114 -7.42 -5.48 10.69
CA ASN A 114 -7.10 -6.91 10.74
C ASN A 114 -5.70 -7.21 10.19
N ASP A 115 -5.32 -6.58 9.08
CA ASP A 115 -3.99 -6.73 8.50
C ASP A 115 -2.90 -6.21 9.46
N CYS A 116 -3.16 -5.10 10.18
CA CYS A 116 -2.25 -4.60 11.22
C CYS A 116 -2.10 -5.56 12.39
N VAL A 117 -3.20 -6.16 12.86
CA VAL A 117 -3.16 -7.16 13.93
C VAL A 117 -2.31 -8.35 13.50
N GLY A 118 -2.60 -8.94 12.34
CA GLY A 118 -1.83 -10.07 11.82
C GLY A 118 -0.34 -9.75 11.63
N SER A 119 -0.03 -8.57 11.12
CA SER A 119 1.37 -8.13 10.94
C SER A 119 2.10 -7.80 12.24
N ALA A 120 1.39 -7.61 13.36
CA ALA A 120 2.02 -7.36 14.66
C ALA A 120 2.55 -8.63 15.34
N PHE A 121 2.24 -9.81 14.81
CA PHE A 121 2.73 -11.10 15.30
C PHE A 121 3.96 -11.64 14.54
N VAL A 122 4.47 -10.88 13.60
CA VAL A 122 5.64 -11.25 12.77
C VAL A 122 6.94 -10.91 13.46
#